data_166ec5ec867ec790426bcde56c017847
#
_entry.id   166ec5ec867ec790426bcde56c017847
#
_cell.length_a   1.000
_cell.length_b   1.000
_cell.length_c   1.000
_cell.angle_alpha   90.00
_cell.angle_beta   90.00
_cell.angle_gamma   90.00
#
_symmetry.space_group_name_H-M   'P 1'
#
loop_
_entity.id
_entity.type
_entity.pdbx_description
1 polymer ?
#
loop_
_entity_poly.entity_id
_entity_poly.type
_entity_poly.pdbx_seq_one_letter_code
_entity_poly.pdbx_strand_id
1 'polypeptide(L)'
;MLDGKVISRQEFEVAENAYNNAKASYNAALRSIDAAKAQVASSQANLQRASKDVSRTTIVSPMDGVVSLLNVKKGERVVGTAQMAGTEMMRIADMSRLEIRVDVTENDVPKVHIGDSALISVDAYLGRKFKGVVYQIASSNTGAVTAGAASSNEVTNYKVYIRLLPESYADLIDPTKPRNFPFRPGMTASADIQTKIRANVLGVPINAVATRDKGDK
;
A
#
# COMPACT_ATOMS: atom_id res chain seq x y z
N MET A 1 23.07 -25.63 -66.41
CA MET A 1 22.21 -26.30 -67.45
C MET A 1 22.03 -25.51 -68.71
N LEU A 2 22.20 -24.18 -68.69
CA LEU A 2 22.17 -23.35 -69.92
C LEU A 2 23.40 -23.57 -70.83
N ASP A 3 24.57 -23.88 -70.30
CA ASP A 3 25.79 -24.14 -71.05
C ASP A 3 25.79 -25.47 -71.85
N GLY A 4 24.88 -26.38 -71.48
CA GLY A 4 24.76 -27.71 -72.14
C GLY A 4 23.77 -27.74 -73.34
N LYS A 5 23.14 -26.66 -73.72
CA LYS A 5 22.11 -26.55 -74.79
C LYS A 5 20.99 -27.60 -74.70
N VAL A 6 20.62 -28.04 -73.48
CA VAL A 6 19.60 -29.05 -73.27
C VAL A 6 18.18 -28.51 -73.37
N ILE A 7 18.00 -27.18 -73.14
CA ILE A 7 16.71 -26.49 -73.24
C ILE A 7 16.87 -25.22 -74.03
N SER A 8 15.80 -24.79 -74.76
CA SER A 8 15.71 -23.51 -75.41
C SER A 8 15.70 -22.37 -74.40
N ARG A 9 16.29 -21.20 -74.77
CA ARG A 9 16.27 -20.00 -73.92
C ARG A 9 14.84 -19.56 -73.60
N GLN A 10 13.94 -19.72 -74.56
CA GLN A 10 12.52 -19.39 -74.38
C GLN A 10 11.83 -20.31 -73.35
N GLU A 11 12.13 -21.60 -73.34
CA GLU A 11 11.61 -22.56 -72.36
C GLU A 11 12.14 -22.26 -70.93
N PHE A 12 13.41 -21.86 -70.83
CA PHE A 12 13.98 -21.44 -69.56
C PHE A 12 13.28 -20.19 -69.00
N GLU A 13 13.07 -19.13 -69.81
CA GLU A 13 12.37 -17.91 -69.45
C GLU A 13 10.93 -18.19 -68.97
N VAL A 14 10.22 -19.08 -69.66
CA VAL A 14 8.86 -19.52 -69.28
C VAL A 14 8.89 -20.24 -67.90
N ALA A 15 9.84 -21.14 -67.68
CA ALA A 15 9.97 -21.84 -66.44
C ALA A 15 10.36 -20.91 -65.29
N GLU A 16 11.27 -19.95 -65.51
CA GLU A 16 11.66 -18.93 -64.53
C GLU A 16 10.48 -18.02 -64.16
N ASN A 17 9.72 -17.59 -65.14
CA ASN A 17 8.50 -16.80 -64.88
C ASN A 17 7.46 -17.60 -64.12
N ALA A 18 7.27 -18.90 -64.44
CA ALA A 18 6.36 -19.76 -63.67
C ALA A 18 6.80 -19.91 -62.22
N TYR A 19 8.10 -20.10 -61.99
CA TYR A 19 8.68 -20.19 -60.64
C TYR A 19 8.49 -18.87 -59.88
N ASN A 20 8.79 -17.71 -60.51
CA ASN A 20 8.64 -16.42 -59.85
C ASN A 20 7.19 -16.13 -59.54
N ASN A 21 6.23 -16.47 -60.39
CA ASN A 21 4.80 -16.34 -60.14
C ASN A 21 4.34 -17.26 -58.99
N ALA A 22 4.78 -18.51 -58.95
CA ALA A 22 4.46 -19.40 -57.85
C ALA A 22 5.03 -18.89 -56.53
N LYS A 23 6.28 -18.39 -56.51
CA LYS A 23 6.92 -17.77 -55.35
C LYS A 23 6.19 -16.52 -54.87
N ALA A 24 5.73 -15.66 -55.82
CA ALA A 24 4.95 -14.50 -55.47
C ALA A 24 3.59 -14.88 -54.87
N SER A 25 2.91 -15.88 -55.44
CA SER A 25 1.65 -16.41 -54.87
C SER A 25 1.83 -17.02 -53.49
N TYR A 26 2.89 -17.78 -53.27
CA TYR A 26 3.23 -18.31 -51.95
C TYR A 26 3.47 -17.20 -50.91
N ASN A 27 4.26 -16.19 -51.27
CA ASN A 27 4.51 -15.03 -50.41
C ASN A 27 3.22 -14.23 -50.09
N ALA A 28 2.33 -14.09 -51.08
CA ALA A 28 1.03 -13.45 -50.91
C ALA A 28 0.17 -14.25 -49.92
N ALA A 29 0.15 -15.57 -50.03
CA ALA A 29 -0.57 -16.43 -49.10
C ALA A 29 -0.01 -16.33 -47.66
N LEU A 30 1.31 -16.31 -47.47
CA LEU A 30 1.93 -16.09 -46.18
C LEU A 30 1.51 -14.75 -45.56
N ARG A 31 1.53 -13.66 -46.37
CA ARG A 31 1.10 -12.35 -45.89
C ARG A 31 -0.38 -12.32 -45.52
N SER A 32 -1.22 -13.06 -46.27
CA SER A 32 -2.65 -13.22 -45.91
C SER A 32 -2.82 -13.93 -44.57
N ILE A 33 -2.04 -14.97 -44.28
CA ILE A 33 -2.05 -15.65 -42.99
C ILE A 33 -1.63 -14.69 -41.87
N ASP A 34 -0.58 -13.91 -42.06
CA ASP A 34 -0.10 -12.96 -41.06
C ASP A 34 -1.14 -11.87 -40.81
N ALA A 35 -1.80 -11.39 -41.84
CA ALA A 35 -2.91 -10.44 -41.71
C ALA A 35 -4.09 -11.04 -40.94
N ALA A 36 -4.44 -12.31 -41.21
CA ALA A 36 -5.50 -13.00 -40.48
C ALA A 36 -5.13 -13.17 -38.98
N LYS A 37 -3.87 -13.53 -38.68
CA LYS A 37 -3.38 -13.61 -37.30
C LYS A 37 -3.47 -12.26 -36.57
N ALA A 38 -3.07 -11.17 -37.24
CA ALA A 38 -3.18 -9.82 -36.70
C ALA A 38 -4.65 -9.45 -36.42
N GLN A 39 -5.57 -9.84 -37.30
CA GLN A 39 -7.01 -9.61 -37.10
C GLN A 39 -7.55 -10.38 -35.89
N VAL A 40 -7.14 -11.62 -35.70
CA VAL A 40 -7.51 -12.42 -34.53
C VAL A 40 -6.97 -11.76 -33.24
N ALA A 41 -5.71 -11.33 -33.23
CA ALA A 41 -5.11 -10.63 -32.10
C ALA A 41 -5.86 -9.33 -31.75
N SER A 42 -6.26 -8.56 -32.75
CA SER A 42 -7.08 -7.35 -32.56
C SER A 42 -8.44 -7.68 -31.95
N SER A 43 -9.10 -8.72 -32.44
CA SER A 43 -10.41 -9.17 -31.93
C SER A 43 -10.31 -9.66 -30.48
N GLN A 44 -9.24 -10.39 -30.14
CA GLN A 44 -8.96 -10.81 -28.77
C GLN A 44 -8.74 -9.62 -27.82
N ALA A 45 -7.99 -8.61 -28.28
CA ALA A 45 -7.78 -7.39 -27.49
C ALA A 45 -9.10 -6.65 -27.23
N ASN A 46 -9.98 -6.58 -28.22
CA ASN A 46 -11.31 -5.99 -28.05
C ASN A 46 -12.18 -6.78 -27.07
N LEU A 47 -12.15 -8.12 -27.16
CA LEU A 47 -12.85 -8.98 -26.20
C LEU A 47 -12.32 -8.76 -24.77
N GLN A 48 -11.00 -8.68 -24.60
CA GLN A 48 -10.40 -8.43 -23.28
C GLN A 48 -10.82 -7.05 -22.72
N ARG A 49 -10.90 -6.01 -23.54
CA ARG A 49 -11.41 -4.71 -23.10
C ARG A 49 -12.86 -4.81 -22.64
N ALA A 50 -13.73 -5.38 -23.47
CA ALA A 50 -15.13 -5.55 -23.12
C ALA A 50 -15.32 -6.39 -21.84
N SER A 51 -14.54 -7.47 -21.67
CA SER A 51 -14.56 -8.29 -20.46
C SER A 51 -14.12 -7.51 -19.22
N LYS A 52 -13.07 -6.68 -19.34
CA LYS A 52 -12.62 -5.79 -18.25
C LYS A 52 -13.69 -4.75 -17.88
N ASP A 53 -14.37 -4.19 -18.87
CA ASP A 53 -15.41 -3.20 -18.63
C ASP A 53 -16.60 -3.85 -17.89
N VAL A 54 -16.98 -5.07 -18.25
CA VAL A 54 -17.99 -5.84 -17.52
C VAL A 54 -17.51 -6.16 -16.10
N SER A 55 -16.25 -6.57 -15.91
CA SER A 55 -15.73 -6.87 -14.57
C SER A 55 -15.71 -5.65 -13.64
N ARG A 56 -15.57 -4.44 -14.17
CA ARG A 56 -15.65 -3.18 -13.40
C ARG A 56 -17.06 -2.83 -12.93
N THR A 57 -18.11 -3.44 -13.48
CA THR A 57 -19.49 -3.22 -13.01
C THR A 57 -19.75 -3.92 -11.67
N THR A 58 -18.96 -4.94 -11.33
CA THR A 58 -19.02 -5.64 -10.04
C THR A 58 -17.81 -5.29 -9.23
N ILE A 59 -17.97 -4.49 -8.19
CA ILE A 59 -16.89 -4.07 -7.31
C ILE A 59 -16.84 -5.04 -6.14
N VAL A 60 -15.72 -5.73 -6.00
CA VAL A 60 -15.45 -6.68 -4.92
C VAL A 60 -14.37 -6.15 -3.99
N SER A 61 -14.40 -6.57 -2.73
CA SER A 61 -13.33 -6.25 -1.78
C SER A 61 -12.01 -6.87 -2.23
N PRO A 62 -10.89 -6.13 -2.24
CA PRO A 62 -9.57 -6.67 -2.56
C PRO A 62 -8.97 -7.50 -1.42
N MET A 63 -9.53 -7.42 -0.20
CA MET A 63 -9.03 -8.09 0.99
C MET A 63 -10.17 -8.38 1.97
N ASP A 64 -9.96 -9.35 2.83
CA ASP A 64 -10.85 -9.61 3.95
C ASP A 64 -10.69 -8.51 5.01
N GLY A 65 -11.80 -8.05 5.58
CA GLY A 65 -11.76 -6.97 6.56
C GLY A 65 -13.14 -6.43 6.93
N VAL A 66 -13.13 -5.35 7.69
CA VAL A 66 -14.34 -4.65 8.13
C VAL A 66 -14.43 -3.30 7.40
N VAL A 67 -15.62 -2.95 6.95
CA VAL A 67 -15.89 -1.64 6.36
C VAL A 67 -15.78 -0.58 7.44
N SER A 68 -14.73 0.24 7.36
CA SER A 68 -14.47 1.32 8.32
C SER A 68 -15.18 2.62 7.95
N LEU A 69 -15.41 2.84 6.66
CA LEU A 69 -16.09 4.01 6.12
C LEU A 69 -16.92 3.59 4.90
N LEU A 70 -18.15 4.04 4.83
CA LEU A 70 -19.04 3.85 3.68
C LEU A 70 -19.57 5.22 3.25
N ASN A 71 -19.10 5.70 2.10
CA ASN A 71 -19.42 7.03 1.60
C ASN A 71 -20.59 7.03 0.61
N VAL A 72 -21.05 5.85 0.16
CA VAL A 72 -22.05 5.73 -0.89
C VAL A 72 -23.31 5.01 -0.39
N LYS A 73 -24.45 5.39 -0.93
CA LYS A 73 -25.75 4.77 -0.65
C LYS A 73 -26.29 4.10 -1.91
N LYS A 74 -27.19 3.14 -1.73
CA LYS A 74 -27.87 2.49 -2.85
C LYS A 74 -28.66 3.52 -3.67
N GLY A 75 -28.42 3.53 -4.99
CA GLY A 75 -29.05 4.46 -5.92
C GLY A 75 -28.25 5.75 -6.17
N GLU A 76 -27.13 5.94 -5.48
CA GLU A 76 -26.26 7.08 -5.70
C GLU A 76 -25.38 6.86 -6.93
N ARG A 77 -25.16 7.96 -7.69
CA ARG A 77 -24.29 7.95 -8.86
C ARG A 77 -22.86 8.24 -8.43
N VAL A 78 -21.97 7.29 -8.69
CA VAL A 78 -20.53 7.45 -8.47
C VAL A 78 -19.81 7.76 -9.79
N VAL A 79 -18.82 8.61 -9.73
CA VAL A 79 -18.03 9.01 -10.90
C VAL A 79 -16.64 8.39 -10.77
N GLY A 80 -16.20 7.73 -11.84
CA GLY A 80 -14.85 7.20 -11.96
C GLY A 80 -14.50 7.11 -13.43
N THR A 81 -13.73 8.07 -13.92
CA THR A 81 -13.21 8.07 -15.29
C THR A 81 -11.68 8.08 -15.27
N ALA A 82 -11.09 7.74 -16.41
CA ALA A 82 -9.63 7.78 -16.53
C ALA A 82 -9.04 9.19 -16.38
N GLN A 83 -9.87 10.23 -16.56
CA GLN A 83 -9.48 11.65 -16.52
C GLN A 83 -9.81 12.33 -15.18
N MET A 84 -10.65 11.73 -14.33
CA MET A 84 -11.06 12.30 -13.06
C MET A 84 -10.79 11.33 -11.93
N ALA A 85 -10.34 11.85 -10.79
CA ALA A 85 -10.19 11.06 -9.58
C ALA A 85 -11.52 10.36 -9.24
N GLY A 86 -11.48 9.05 -9.03
CA GLY A 86 -12.65 8.26 -8.70
C GLY A 86 -13.23 8.65 -7.33
N THR A 87 -14.53 8.47 -7.18
CA THR A 87 -15.20 8.64 -5.87
C THR A 87 -14.80 7.51 -4.94
N GLU A 88 -14.31 7.84 -3.75
CA GLU A 88 -14.06 6.84 -2.69
C GLU A 88 -15.40 6.29 -2.20
N MET A 89 -15.68 5.04 -2.52
CA MET A 89 -16.96 4.40 -2.20
C MET A 89 -16.97 3.86 -0.77
N MET A 90 -15.94 3.13 -0.38
CA MET A 90 -15.80 2.54 0.95
C MET A 90 -14.34 2.32 1.28
N ARG A 91 -14.07 2.24 2.57
CA ARG A 91 -12.75 1.91 3.10
C ARG A 91 -12.85 0.62 3.90
N ILE A 92 -12.00 -0.35 3.56
CA ILE A 92 -11.92 -1.65 4.24
C ILE A 92 -10.63 -1.65 5.05
N ALA A 93 -10.73 -2.05 6.32
CA ALA A 93 -9.60 -2.15 7.23
C ALA A 93 -9.46 -3.58 7.74
N ASP A 94 -8.22 -4.08 7.74
CA ASP A 94 -7.87 -5.32 8.43
C ASP A 94 -7.72 -5.01 9.93
N MET A 95 -8.60 -5.61 10.73
CA MET A 95 -8.63 -5.40 12.18
C MET A 95 -7.78 -6.41 12.94
N SER A 96 -7.11 -7.32 12.27
CA SER A 96 -6.21 -8.30 12.90
C SER A 96 -4.93 -7.66 13.42
N ARG A 97 -4.52 -6.53 12.84
CA ARG A 97 -3.30 -5.80 13.19
C ARG A 97 -3.62 -4.35 13.48
N LEU A 98 -3.55 -4.00 14.75
CA LEU A 98 -3.76 -2.63 15.20
C LEU A 98 -2.42 -1.90 15.32
N GLU A 99 -2.35 -0.75 14.70
CA GLU A 99 -1.20 0.15 14.79
C GLU A 99 -1.61 1.53 15.28
N ILE A 100 -0.76 2.14 16.06
CA ILE A 100 -0.91 3.50 16.54
C ILE A 100 0.19 4.34 15.92
N ARG A 101 -0.18 5.51 15.43
CA ARG A 101 0.73 6.49 14.86
C ARG A 101 0.85 7.64 15.85
N VAL A 102 2.04 7.84 16.37
CA VAL A 102 2.33 8.96 17.27
C VAL A 102 3.34 9.90 16.63
N ASP A 103 3.15 11.17 16.87
CA ASP A 103 4.06 12.21 16.44
C ASP A 103 5.09 12.45 17.54
N VAL A 104 6.36 12.23 17.23
CA VAL A 104 7.49 12.40 18.15
C VAL A 104 8.36 13.55 17.65
N THR A 105 8.77 14.42 18.56
CA THR A 105 9.61 15.58 18.23
C THR A 105 11.00 15.17 17.78
N GLU A 106 11.64 16.00 16.94
CA GLU A 106 13.00 15.77 16.45
C GLU A 106 14.01 15.51 17.57
N ASN A 107 13.86 16.15 18.73
CA ASN A 107 14.77 16.01 19.87
C ASN A 107 14.66 14.64 20.58
N ASP A 108 13.51 13.97 20.44
CA ASP A 108 13.22 12.71 21.13
C ASP A 108 13.33 11.49 20.22
N VAL A 109 13.17 11.67 18.90
CA VAL A 109 13.33 10.57 17.92
C VAL A 109 14.64 9.80 18.05
N PRO A 110 15.82 10.43 18.28
CA PRO A 110 17.09 9.70 18.42
C PRO A 110 17.14 8.77 19.64
N LYS A 111 16.25 8.98 20.61
CA LYS A 111 16.17 8.14 21.82
C LYS A 111 15.28 6.92 21.62
N VAL A 112 14.43 6.94 20.60
CA VAL A 112 13.46 5.86 20.30
C VAL A 112 14.11 4.85 19.35
N HIS A 113 14.03 3.58 19.71
CA HIS A 113 14.57 2.49 18.91
C HIS A 113 13.45 1.52 18.51
N ILE A 114 13.67 0.86 17.39
CA ILE A 114 12.77 -0.24 16.99
C ILE A 114 12.91 -1.36 18.00
N GLY A 115 11.78 -1.83 18.52
CA GLY A 115 11.71 -2.83 19.58
C GLY A 115 11.42 -2.25 20.96
N ASP A 116 11.42 -0.92 21.14
CA ASP A 116 11.06 -0.30 22.41
C ASP A 116 9.61 -0.60 22.78
N SER A 117 9.39 -0.90 24.06
CA SER A 117 8.06 -1.13 24.62
C SER A 117 7.35 0.21 24.79
N ALA A 118 6.06 0.24 24.51
CA ALA A 118 5.23 1.41 24.70
C ALA A 118 3.99 1.06 25.53
N LEU A 119 3.63 1.95 26.45
CA LEU A 119 2.38 1.92 27.17
C LEU A 119 1.41 2.89 26.49
N ILE A 120 0.29 2.36 26.01
CA ILE A 120 -0.69 3.07 25.21
C ILE A 120 -1.92 3.32 26.05
N SER A 121 -2.36 4.56 26.10
CA SER A 121 -3.61 4.97 26.70
C SER A 121 -4.55 5.44 25.58
N VAL A 122 -5.69 4.80 25.44
CA VAL A 122 -6.72 5.15 24.46
C VAL A 122 -7.81 5.94 25.18
N ASP A 123 -8.19 7.09 24.65
CA ASP A 123 -9.15 7.99 25.30
C ASP A 123 -10.54 7.35 25.50
N ALA A 124 -10.89 6.40 24.60
CA ALA A 124 -12.15 5.66 24.73
C ALA A 124 -12.16 4.66 25.91
N TYR A 125 -10.99 4.29 26.45
CA TYR A 125 -10.86 3.31 27.53
C TYR A 125 -10.09 3.90 28.72
N LEU A 126 -10.73 4.84 29.42
CA LEU A 126 -10.16 5.54 30.56
C LEU A 126 -9.66 4.55 31.63
N GLY A 127 -8.42 4.77 32.10
CA GLY A 127 -7.81 3.96 33.15
C GLY A 127 -7.18 2.62 32.71
N ARG A 128 -7.27 2.25 31.42
CA ARG A 128 -6.60 1.06 30.88
C ARG A 128 -5.36 1.44 30.08
N LYS A 129 -4.28 0.71 30.32
CA LYS A 129 -3.04 0.83 29.56
C LYS A 129 -2.83 -0.45 28.74
N PHE A 130 -2.60 -0.26 27.46
CA PHE A 130 -2.31 -1.35 26.52
C PHE A 130 -0.81 -1.38 26.24
N LYS A 131 -0.29 -2.58 26.02
CA LYS A 131 1.12 -2.76 25.67
C LYS A 131 1.29 -2.78 24.15
N GLY A 132 2.30 -2.09 23.68
CA GLY A 132 2.70 -2.10 22.29
C GLY A 132 4.21 -2.12 22.13
N VAL A 133 4.67 -2.31 20.90
CA VAL A 133 6.08 -2.31 20.54
C VAL A 133 6.28 -1.42 19.32
N VAL A 134 7.32 -0.58 19.38
CA VAL A 134 7.73 0.25 18.25
C VAL A 134 8.28 -0.66 17.16
N TYR A 135 7.67 -0.65 15.97
CA TYR A 135 8.12 -1.48 14.86
C TYR A 135 8.68 -0.68 13.69
N GLN A 136 8.33 0.60 13.60
CA GLN A 136 8.81 1.46 12.53
C GLN A 136 8.88 2.92 12.97
N ILE A 137 9.90 3.61 12.51
CA ILE A 137 10.09 5.05 12.65
C ILE A 137 10.17 5.64 11.25
N ALA A 138 9.36 6.67 10.95
CA ALA A 138 9.38 7.30 9.65
C ALA A 138 10.72 8.02 9.44
N SER A 139 11.32 7.80 8.28
CA SER A 139 12.62 8.42 7.92
C SER A 139 12.48 9.86 7.44
N SER A 140 11.26 10.33 7.18
CA SER A 140 10.99 11.69 6.70
C SER A 140 9.97 12.39 7.57
N ASN A 141 10.14 13.70 7.68
CA ASN A 141 9.19 14.61 8.31
C ASN A 141 7.86 14.64 7.53
N THR A 142 6.76 14.70 8.25
CA THR A 142 5.40 14.78 7.66
C THR A 142 5.16 16.09 6.90
N GLY A 143 5.88 17.16 7.23
CA GLY A 143 5.76 18.48 6.59
C GLY A 143 6.51 18.64 5.26
N ALA A 144 7.39 17.69 4.89
CA ALA A 144 8.24 17.84 3.70
C ALA A 144 7.51 17.66 2.35
N VAL A 145 6.26 17.19 2.36
CA VAL A 145 5.53 16.85 1.11
C VAL A 145 4.69 18.03 0.57
N THR A 146 4.46 19.05 1.36
CA THR A 146 3.79 20.30 0.92
C THR A 146 4.84 21.40 0.73
N ALA A 147 5.70 21.25 -0.27
CA ALA A 147 6.61 22.31 -0.72
C ALA A 147 5.80 23.51 -1.28
N GLY A 148 5.38 24.42 -0.40
CA GLY A 148 4.64 25.61 -0.79
C GLY A 148 4.23 26.55 0.33
N ALA A 149 4.26 26.11 1.59
CA ALA A 149 3.92 26.95 2.74
C ALA A 149 4.94 26.72 3.87
N ALA A 150 6.11 27.33 3.73
CA ALA A 150 7.05 27.46 4.84
C ALA A 150 6.50 28.49 5.84
N SER A 151 5.66 28.05 6.76
CA SER A 151 5.46 28.77 8.02
C SER A 151 6.58 28.38 8.97
N SER A 152 7.45 29.31 9.24
CA SER A 152 8.77 29.15 9.88
C SER A 152 8.76 28.84 11.39
N ASN A 153 7.69 28.25 11.94
CA ASN A 153 7.60 27.92 13.37
C ASN A 153 6.95 26.55 13.66
N GLU A 154 6.88 25.64 12.69
CA GLU A 154 6.30 24.33 12.93
C GLU A 154 7.37 23.38 13.46
N VAL A 155 7.14 22.84 14.67
CA VAL A 155 8.03 21.86 15.28
C VAL A 155 8.09 20.63 14.37
N THR A 156 9.30 20.24 13.99
CA THR A 156 9.53 19.06 13.15
C THR A 156 9.16 17.79 13.93
N ASN A 157 8.11 17.11 13.48
CA ASN A 157 7.63 15.86 14.07
C ASN A 157 7.87 14.68 13.13
N TYR A 158 8.27 13.56 13.70
CA TYR A 158 8.44 12.28 13.00
C TYR A 158 7.36 11.30 13.43
N LYS A 159 6.82 10.54 12.49
CA LYS A 159 5.82 9.52 12.80
C LYS A 159 6.47 8.25 13.28
N VAL A 160 6.12 7.84 14.48
CA VAL A 160 6.51 6.56 15.06
C VAL A 160 5.30 5.63 15.04
N TYR A 161 5.50 4.42 14.54
CA TYR A 161 4.46 3.42 14.41
C TYR A 161 4.63 2.36 15.50
N ILE A 162 3.61 2.18 16.31
CA ILE A 162 3.59 1.26 17.43
C ILE A 162 2.53 0.20 17.14
N ARG A 163 2.93 -1.07 17.18
CA ARG A 163 2.01 -2.19 17.04
C ARG A 163 1.46 -2.58 18.40
N LEU A 164 0.15 -2.66 18.51
CA LEU A 164 -0.52 -3.17 19.70
C LEU A 164 -0.30 -4.68 19.83
N LEU A 165 0.01 -5.13 21.04
CA LEU A 165 0.12 -6.56 21.32
C LEU A 165 -1.28 -7.15 21.53
N PRO A 166 -1.65 -8.23 20.79
CA PRO A 166 -2.98 -8.85 20.90
C PRO A 166 -3.32 -9.30 22.33
N GLU A 167 -2.32 -9.72 23.10
CA GLU A 167 -2.47 -10.16 24.48
C GLU A 167 -3.01 -9.05 25.41
N SER A 168 -2.76 -7.79 25.08
CA SER A 168 -3.15 -6.67 25.93
C SER A 168 -4.61 -6.26 25.80
N TYR A 169 -5.31 -6.74 24.77
CA TYR A 169 -6.73 -6.45 24.54
C TYR A 169 -7.58 -7.70 24.27
N ALA A 170 -7.02 -8.89 24.46
CA ALA A 170 -7.72 -10.16 24.24
C ALA A 170 -9.01 -10.28 25.08
N ASP A 171 -9.01 -9.74 26.28
CA ASP A 171 -10.15 -9.70 27.19
C ASP A 171 -11.30 -8.77 26.74
N LEU A 172 -11.04 -7.86 25.80
CA LEU A 172 -12.06 -6.98 25.20
C LEU A 172 -12.73 -7.61 23.97
N ILE A 173 -12.16 -8.68 23.43
CA ILE A 173 -12.74 -9.37 22.28
C ILE A 173 -13.77 -10.36 22.79
N ASP A 174 -15.03 -10.11 22.47
CA ASP A 174 -16.11 -11.04 22.78
C ASP A 174 -16.12 -12.19 21.76
N PRO A 175 -15.82 -13.43 22.17
CA PRO A 175 -15.78 -14.58 21.27
C PRO A 175 -17.16 -14.90 20.64
N THR A 176 -18.24 -14.42 21.26
CA THR A 176 -19.62 -14.61 20.71
C THR A 176 -19.93 -13.64 19.57
N LYS A 177 -19.18 -12.53 19.45
CA LYS A 177 -19.37 -11.50 18.45
C LYS A 177 -18.07 -11.14 17.73
N PRO A 178 -17.50 -12.03 16.91
CA PRO A 178 -16.18 -11.87 16.30
C PRO A 178 -16.05 -10.64 15.39
N ARG A 179 -17.17 -9.99 15.03
CA ARG A 179 -17.18 -8.77 14.22
C ARG A 179 -17.20 -7.48 15.04
N ASN A 180 -17.31 -7.57 16.37
CA ASN A 180 -17.33 -6.41 17.24
C ASN A 180 -15.92 -6.14 17.80
N PHE A 181 -15.14 -5.39 17.03
CA PHE A 181 -13.80 -5.00 17.47
C PHE A 181 -13.88 -3.86 18.50
N PRO A 182 -13.08 -3.93 19.58
CA PRO A 182 -13.09 -2.91 20.63
C PRO A 182 -12.54 -1.57 20.14
N PHE A 183 -11.63 -1.59 19.18
CA PHE A 183 -11.03 -0.39 18.63
C PHE A 183 -11.58 -0.07 17.25
N ARG A 184 -11.68 1.21 16.93
CA ARG A 184 -12.09 1.68 15.62
C ARG A 184 -10.98 2.55 15.00
N PRO A 185 -10.75 2.46 13.67
CA PRO A 185 -9.84 3.37 13.00
C PRO A 185 -10.22 4.83 13.24
N GLY A 186 -9.21 5.66 13.54
CA GLY A 186 -9.43 7.08 13.85
C GLY A 186 -9.65 7.41 15.32
N MET A 187 -9.58 6.45 16.24
CA MET A 187 -9.56 6.72 17.68
C MET A 187 -8.26 7.42 18.07
N THR A 188 -8.38 8.38 18.99
CA THR A 188 -7.24 9.09 19.59
C THR A 188 -6.62 8.26 20.69
N ALA A 189 -5.28 8.22 20.71
CA ALA A 189 -4.51 7.52 21.72
C ALA A 189 -3.21 8.27 22.01
N SER A 190 -2.74 8.17 23.24
CA SER A 190 -1.42 8.63 23.67
C SER A 190 -0.54 7.43 23.98
N ALA A 191 0.77 7.54 23.73
CA ALA A 191 1.72 6.46 23.97
C ALA A 191 2.93 6.97 24.73
N ASP A 192 3.26 6.28 25.82
CA ASP A 192 4.47 6.46 26.61
C ASP A 192 5.52 5.43 26.15
N ILE A 193 6.50 5.86 25.36
CA ILE A 193 7.57 4.99 24.83
C ILE A 193 8.66 4.85 25.88
N GLN A 194 8.98 3.62 26.26
CA GLN A 194 10.01 3.31 27.25
C GLN A 194 11.36 3.14 26.54
N THR A 195 12.10 4.24 26.41
CA THR A 195 13.38 4.27 25.69
C THR A 195 14.56 3.74 26.54
N LYS A 196 14.43 3.70 27.87
CA LYS A 196 15.51 3.24 28.75
C LYS A 196 14.97 2.58 30.01
N ILE A 197 15.26 1.31 30.16
CA ILE A 197 14.93 0.53 31.36
C ILE A 197 16.20 0.38 32.20
N ARG A 198 16.13 0.74 33.46
CA ARG A 198 17.21 0.47 34.45
C ARG A 198 16.67 -0.49 35.48
N ALA A 199 17.16 -1.72 35.48
CA ALA A 199 16.84 -2.70 36.48
C ALA A 199 17.78 -2.55 37.69
N ASN A 200 17.31 -2.95 38.88
CA ASN A 200 18.07 -2.97 40.12
C ASN A 200 18.68 -1.63 40.55
N VAL A 201 17.93 -0.54 40.42
CA VAL A 201 18.32 0.78 40.92
C VAL A 201 17.69 1.05 42.27
N LEU A 202 18.48 1.61 43.21
CA LEU A 202 17.94 2.14 44.45
C LEU A 202 17.10 3.39 44.14
N GLY A 203 15.81 3.31 44.33
CA GLY A 203 14.88 4.44 44.20
C GLY A 203 14.79 5.20 45.50
N VAL A 204 15.09 6.49 45.47
CA VAL A 204 14.87 7.39 46.62
C VAL A 204 13.73 8.35 46.25
N PRO A 205 12.69 8.45 47.12
CA PRO A 205 11.61 9.41 46.86
C PRO A 205 12.16 10.83 46.82
N ILE A 206 11.61 11.63 45.90
CA ILE A 206 12.09 12.99 45.63
C ILE A 206 12.10 13.88 46.88
N ASN A 207 11.17 13.62 47.80
CA ASN A 207 11.06 14.34 49.07
C ASN A 207 12.18 14.04 50.05
N ALA A 208 12.97 12.98 49.81
CA ALA A 208 14.11 12.61 50.66
C ALA A 208 15.45 13.26 50.19
N VAL A 209 15.43 13.92 49.03
CA VAL A 209 16.59 14.64 48.50
C VAL A 209 16.41 16.13 48.82
N ALA A 210 17.00 16.55 49.95
CA ALA A 210 17.05 17.97 50.34
C ALA A 210 18.45 18.53 50.02
N THR A 211 18.55 19.70 49.44
CA THR A 211 19.80 20.46 49.32
C THR A 211 20.17 21.01 50.69
N ARG A 212 21.32 20.66 51.20
CA ARG A 212 21.90 21.22 52.41
C ARG A 212 23.03 22.17 52.02
N ASP A 213 22.82 23.45 52.30
CA ASP A 213 23.91 24.43 52.19
C ASP A 213 25.05 24.04 53.14
N LYS A 214 26.22 23.84 52.56
CA LYS A 214 27.41 23.61 53.33
C LYS A 214 27.85 24.99 53.85
N GLY A 215 27.41 25.32 55.09
CA GLY A 215 27.86 26.53 55.73
C GLY A 215 29.35 26.63 55.70
N ASP A 216 29.85 27.81 55.21
CA ASP A 216 31.25 28.20 55.25
C ASP A 216 31.72 28.13 56.71
N LYS A 217 32.88 27.45 56.88
CA LYS A 217 33.72 27.56 58.07
C LYS A 217 34.80 28.58 57.78
#